data_f1d2428d69ad2aeab5e05c45091be153
#
_entry.id   f1d2428d69ad2aeab5e05c45091be153
#
_cell.length_a   1.000
_cell.length_b   1.000
_cell.length_c   1.000
_cell.angle_alpha   90.00
_cell.angle_beta   90.00
_cell.angle_gamma   90.00
#
_symmetry.space_group_name_H-M   'P 1'
#
loop_
_entity.id
_entity.type
_entity.pdbx_description
1 polymer ?
#
loop_
_entity_poly.entity_id
_entity_poly.type
_entity_poly.pdbx_seq_one_letter_code
_entity_poly.pdbx_strand_id
1 'polypeptide(L)'
;MLIVGLGNPGPEYASTRHNIGFMVIDELIKRQNAQKVSSSSFEGLCYKFQNTVVSSENHFLLKPLTFMNLSGHSIVAVKKFYKQEKVVVIHDDLDLPFGTIRFKHGGGHGGHNGLRSADEKISKNYTRVRMGIGRPEHKGEVASYVLSNFDLSEVSHLDSWIRHACEAVEFLLDNSMEDTSSKYSIKKIKIK
;
A
#
# COMPACT_ATOMS: atom_id res chain seq x y z
N MET A 1 0.42 -14.64 -2.42
CA MET A 1 0.59 -13.42 -1.58
C MET A 1 -0.55 -12.44 -1.85
N LEU A 2 -1.11 -11.82 -0.82
CA LEU A 2 -2.08 -10.72 -0.95
C LEU A 2 -1.39 -9.38 -0.72
N ILE A 3 -1.45 -8.50 -1.71
CA ILE A 3 -0.86 -7.15 -1.69
C ILE A 3 -2.00 -6.15 -1.63
N VAL A 4 -2.03 -5.32 -0.61
CA VAL A 4 -3.11 -4.38 -0.31
C VAL A 4 -2.56 -2.96 -0.39
N GLY A 5 -3.18 -2.10 -1.16
CA GLY A 5 -2.97 -0.66 -1.06
C GLY A 5 -4.08 -0.02 -0.23
N LEU A 6 -3.73 0.77 0.77
CA LEU A 6 -4.71 1.53 1.53
C LEU A 6 -5.06 2.84 0.82
N GLY A 7 -6.32 3.23 0.94
CA GLY A 7 -6.87 4.46 0.37
C GLY A 7 -8.37 4.59 0.67
N ASN A 8 -8.94 5.73 0.34
CA ASN A 8 -10.38 5.98 0.37
C ASN A 8 -10.98 5.88 -1.04
N PRO A 9 -12.18 5.32 -1.20
CA PRO A 9 -12.88 5.31 -2.47
C PRO A 9 -13.44 6.71 -2.80
N GLY A 10 -13.54 7.01 -4.09
CA GLY A 10 -14.09 8.24 -4.60
C GLY A 10 -13.06 9.10 -5.35
N PRO A 11 -13.50 9.83 -6.39
CA PRO A 11 -12.61 10.65 -7.21
C PRO A 11 -11.98 11.80 -6.41
N GLU A 12 -12.64 12.31 -5.38
CA GLU A 12 -12.16 13.36 -4.48
C GLU A 12 -10.91 12.95 -3.69
N TYR A 13 -10.72 11.64 -3.46
CA TYR A 13 -9.55 11.10 -2.72
C TYR A 13 -8.44 10.60 -3.63
N ALA A 14 -8.68 10.48 -4.94
CA ALA A 14 -7.80 9.77 -5.87
C ALA A 14 -6.36 10.28 -5.87
N SER A 15 -6.16 11.59 -5.68
CA SER A 15 -4.84 12.25 -5.70
C SER A 15 -4.32 12.63 -4.31
N THR A 16 -4.99 12.21 -3.24
CA THR A 16 -4.59 12.56 -1.87
C THR A 16 -3.40 11.72 -1.39
N ARG A 17 -2.65 12.26 -0.43
CA ARG A 17 -1.53 11.57 0.22
C ARG A 17 -1.95 10.23 0.81
N HIS A 18 -3.15 10.18 1.40
CA HIS A 18 -3.71 8.96 2.01
C HIS A 18 -3.98 7.84 1.00
N ASN A 19 -4.06 8.17 -0.28
CA ASN A 19 -4.31 7.21 -1.37
C ASN A 19 -3.02 6.72 -2.06
N ILE A 20 -1.83 7.01 -1.54
CA ILE A 20 -0.59 6.54 -2.16
C ILE A 20 -0.57 5.01 -2.30
N GLY A 21 -1.17 4.27 -1.36
CA GLY A 21 -1.32 2.83 -1.47
C GLY A 21 -2.14 2.40 -2.70
N PHE A 22 -3.25 3.09 -2.97
CA PHE A 22 -4.07 2.87 -4.17
C PHE A 22 -3.29 3.15 -5.44
N MET A 23 -2.50 4.24 -5.48
CA MET A 23 -1.70 4.62 -6.65
C MET A 23 -0.67 3.53 -6.99
N VAL A 24 -0.02 2.95 -5.98
CA VAL A 24 0.92 1.83 -6.19
C VAL A 24 0.20 0.58 -6.71
N ILE A 25 -0.98 0.24 -6.17
CA ILE A 25 -1.77 -0.89 -6.68
C ILE A 25 -2.21 -0.67 -8.11
N ASP A 26 -2.66 0.54 -8.47
CA ASP A 26 -3.07 0.85 -9.84
C ASP A 26 -1.91 0.67 -10.84
N GLU A 27 -0.70 1.05 -10.45
CA GLU A 27 0.49 0.82 -11.27
C GLU A 27 0.87 -0.67 -11.34
N LEU A 28 0.80 -1.41 -10.23
CA LEU A 28 1.04 -2.86 -10.21
C LEU A 28 0.03 -3.62 -11.10
N ILE A 29 -1.24 -3.23 -11.11
CA ILE A 29 -2.26 -3.82 -11.98
C ILE A 29 -1.83 -3.72 -13.44
N LYS A 30 -1.36 -2.55 -13.88
CA LYS A 30 -0.88 -2.31 -15.26
C LYS A 30 0.37 -3.14 -15.55
N ARG A 31 1.37 -3.08 -14.68
CA ARG A 31 2.66 -3.76 -14.86
C ARG A 31 2.52 -5.27 -14.93
N GLN A 32 1.64 -5.84 -14.11
CA GLN A 32 1.41 -7.29 -14.03
C GLN A 32 0.31 -7.78 -15.00
N ASN A 33 -0.31 -6.88 -15.77
CA ASN A 33 -1.49 -7.19 -16.58
C ASN A 33 -2.54 -8.00 -15.79
N ALA A 34 -2.76 -7.56 -14.54
CA ALA A 34 -3.55 -8.30 -13.56
C ALA A 34 -5.03 -8.32 -13.94
N GLN A 35 -5.66 -9.48 -13.83
CA GLN A 35 -7.06 -9.67 -14.19
C GLN A 35 -7.97 -9.40 -13.00
N LYS A 36 -9.04 -8.64 -13.22
CA LYS A 36 -10.04 -8.36 -12.20
C LYS A 36 -10.76 -9.66 -11.80
N VAL A 37 -10.76 -9.93 -10.50
CA VAL A 37 -11.51 -11.00 -9.87
C VAL A 37 -12.48 -10.36 -8.89
N SER A 38 -13.78 -10.39 -9.20
CA SER A 38 -14.77 -9.66 -8.41
C SER A 38 -15.61 -10.61 -7.56
N SER A 39 -15.91 -10.16 -6.35
CA SER A 39 -16.97 -10.70 -5.51
C SER A 39 -17.54 -9.54 -4.71
N SER A 40 -18.85 -9.45 -4.60
CA SER A 40 -19.52 -8.43 -3.79
C SER A 40 -19.13 -8.51 -2.30
N SER A 41 -18.75 -9.71 -1.84
CA SER A 41 -18.30 -9.95 -0.46
C SER A 41 -16.92 -9.37 -0.14
N PHE A 42 -16.15 -8.92 -1.13
CA PHE A 42 -14.81 -8.37 -0.90
C PHE A 42 -14.81 -6.92 -0.44
N GLU A 43 -15.90 -6.19 -0.68
CA GLU A 43 -16.00 -4.75 -0.41
C GLU A 43 -14.74 -4.00 -0.95
N GLY A 44 -14.24 -4.46 -2.11
CA GLY A 44 -13.00 -3.97 -2.70
C GLY A 44 -12.80 -4.41 -4.14
N LEU A 45 -11.87 -3.74 -4.82
CA LEU A 45 -11.38 -4.15 -6.13
C LEU A 45 -10.23 -5.11 -5.95
N CYS A 46 -10.45 -6.35 -6.35
CA CYS A 46 -9.44 -7.42 -6.29
C CYS A 46 -9.02 -7.82 -7.69
N TYR A 47 -7.71 -7.98 -7.89
CA TYR A 47 -7.10 -8.43 -9.14
C TYR A 47 -6.17 -9.60 -8.86
N LYS A 48 -6.05 -10.49 -9.82
CA LYS A 48 -5.20 -11.68 -9.76
C LYS A 48 -4.14 -11.62 -10.85
N PHE A 49 -2.91 -12.03 -10.51
CA PHE A 49 -1.84 -12.22 -11.47
C PHE A 49 -0.96 -13.41 -11.07
N GLN A 50 -0.12 -13.86 -11.97
CA GLN A 50 0.89 -14.89 -11.72
C GLN A 50 2.27 -14.36 -12.09
N ASN A 51 3.26 -14.60 -11.24
CA ASN A 51 4.65 -14.38 -11.60
C ASN A 51 5.17 -15.63 -12.31
N THR A 52 5.06 -15.65 -13.63
CA THR A 52 5.40 -16.83 -14.46
C THR A 52 6.90 -17.09 -14.56
N VAL A 53 7.74 -16.17 -14.10
CA VAL A 53 9.21 -16.30 -14.21
C VAL A 53 9.78 -17.21 -13.13
N VAL A 54 9.23 -17.16 -11.92
CA VAL A 54 9.80 -17.86 -10.75
C VAL A 54 8.84 -18.90 -10.18
N SER A 55 7.54 -18.62 -10.16
CA SER A 55 6.51 -19.54 -9.66
C SER A 55 5.19 -19.39 -10.41
N SER A 56 4.40 -20.49 -10.45
CA SER A 56 3.02 -20.45 -10.96
C SER A 56 2.01 -20.03 -9.88
N GLU A 57 2.46 -19.47 -8.75
CA GLU A 57 1.60 -19.06 -7.67
C GLU A 57 0.72 -17.86 -8.03
N ASN A 58 -0.51 -17.89 -7.56
CA ASN A 58 -1.42 -16.78 -7.71
C ASN A 58 -1.12 -15.71 -6.66
N HIS A 59 -0.99 -14.48 -7.13
CA HIS A 59 -0.89 -13.29 -6.29
C HIS A 59 -2.12 -12.42 -6.50
N PHE A 60 -2.48 -11.64 -5.48
CA PHE A 60 -3.68 -10.80 -5.48
C PHE A 60 -3.32 -9.38 -5.11
N LEU A 61 -3.90 -8.43 -5.85
CA LEU A 61 -3.82 -6.99 -5.60
C LEU A 61 -5.20 -6.54 -5.11
N LEU A 62 -5.24 -5.81 -4.00
CA LEU A 62 -6.50 -5.37 -3.40
C LEU A 62 -6.50 -3.86 -3.14
N LYS A 63 -7.54 -3.20 -3.59
CA LYS A 63 -7.94 -1.85 -3.17
C LYS A 63 -9.24 -1.98 -2.37
N PRO A 64 -9.24 -1.87 -1.04
CA PRO A 64 -10.46 -1.80 -0.25
C PRO A 64 -11.34 -0.62 -0.71
N LEU A 65 -12.61 -0.87 -1.00
CA LEU A 65 -13.57 0.20 -1.33
C LEU A 65 -14.40 0.63 -0.12
N THR A 66 -14.06 0.14 1.05
CA THR A 66 -14.48 0.69 2.34
C THR A 66 -13.75 2.02 2.58
N PHE A 67 -14.28 2.88 3.45
CA PHE A 67 -13.46 3.98 3.96
C PHE A 67 -12.27 3.47 4.75
N MET A 68 -11.23 4.30 4.87
CA MET A 68 -9.94 3.94 5.45
C MET A 68 -10.05 3.17 6.78
N ASN A 69 -10.88 3.63 7.69
CA ASN A 69 -11.10 3.02 9.01
C ASN A 69 -11.78 1.64 8.99
N LEU A 70 -12.25 1.18 7.83
CA LEU A 70 -12.90 -0.12 7.63
C LEU A 70 -12.11 -1.04 6.69
N SER A 71 -10.90 -0.65 6.27
CA SER A 71 -10.08 -1.40 5.29
C SER A 71 -9.86 -2.86 5.68
N GLY A 72 -9.75 -3.16 6.96
CA GLY A 72 -9.56 -4.52 7.47
C GLY A 72 -10.69 -5.49 7.09
N HIS A 73 -11.92 -5.02 6.88
CA HIS A 73 -13.05 -5.85 6.46
C HIS A 73 -12.82 -6.45 5.07
N SER A 74 -12.44 -5.61 4.11
CA SER A 74 -12.07 -6.04 2.76
C SER A 74 -10.87 -6.99 2.78
N ILE A 75 -9.83 -6.65 3.56
CA ILE A 75 -8.60 -7.44 3.65
C ILE A 75 -8.89 -8.86 4.16
N VAL A 76 -9.65 -8.98 5.26
CA VAL A 76 -9.96 -10.30 5.85
C VAL A 76 -10.84 -11.14 4.93
N ALA A 77 -11.77 -10.52 4.18
CA ALA A 77 -12.63 -11.22 3.24
C ALA A 77 -11.82 -11.87 2.12
N VAL A 78 -10.94 -11.11 1.46
CA VAL A 78 -10.08 -11.61 0.39
C VAL A 78 -9.05 -12.62 0.91
N LYS A 79 -8.40 -12.32 2.05
CA LYS A 79 -7.43 -13.21 2.70
C LYS A 79 -8.01 -14.59 2.96
N LYS A 80 -9.23 -14.66 3.52
CA LYS A 80 -9.92 -15.92 3.82
C LYS A 80 -10.35 -16.66 2.55
N PHE A 81 -10.94 -15.93 1.60
CA PHE A 81 -11.46 -16.53 0.37
C PHE A 81 -10.36 -17.20 -0.46
N TYR A 82 -9.24 -16.53 -0.66
CA TYR A 82 -8.11 -17.08 -1.41
C TYR A 82 -7.08 -17.80 -0.55
N LYS A 83 -7.32 -17.96 0.75
CA LYS A 83 -6.43 -18.65 1.72
C LYS A 83 -5.01 -18.09 1.68
N GLN A 84 -4.88 -16.76 1.64
CA GLN A 84 -3.58 -16.11 1.56
C GLN A 84 -2.96 -15.94 2.95
N GLU A 85 -1.82 -16.60 3.19
CA GLU A 85 -1.10 -16.49 4.47
C GLU A 85 -0.22 -15.23 4.51
N LYS A 86 0.47 -14.92 3.41
CA LYS A 86 1.34 -13.74 3.31
C LYS A 86 0.53 -12.53 2.86
N VAL A 87 0.54 -11.47 3.68
CA VAL A 87 -0.11 -10.19 3.40
C VAL A 87 0.93 -9.09 3.43
N VAL A 88 0.87 -8.21 2.42
CA VAL A 88 1.66 -6.98 2.32
C VAL A 88 0.70 -5.81 2.27
N VAL A 89 0.91 -4.79 3.09
CA VAL A 89 0.08 -3.57 3.12
C VAL A 89 0.94 -2.36 2.76
N ILE A 90 0.53 -1.65 1.72
CA ILE A 90 1.16 -0.41 1.25
C ILE A 90 0.34 0.76 1.78
N HIS A 91 0.99 1.67 2.49
CA HIS A 91 0.31 2.79 3.15
C HIS A 91 1.19 4.03 3.25
N ASP A 92 0.58 5.19 3.40
CA ASP A 92 1.24 6.44 3.74
C ASP A 92 1.77 6.44 5.18
N ASP A 93 2.89 7.10 5.40
CA ASP A 93 3.52 7.18 6.71
C ASP A 93 3.99 8.60 7.01
N LEU A 94 3.40 9.18 8.07
CA LEU A 94 3.71 10.53 8.54
C LEU A 94 5.10 10.65 9.19
N ASP A 95 5.63 9.54 9.73
CA ASP A 95 6.91 9.53 10.45
C ASP A 95 8.13 9.46 9.54
N LEU A 96 7.89 9.33 8.23
CA LEU A 96 8.92 9.27 7.22
C LEU A 96 8.85 10.49 6.30
N PRO A 97 9.97 11.14 5.99
CA PRO A 97 10.00 12.23 5.02
C PRO A 97 9.38 11.83 3.67
N PHE A 98 8.83 12.80 2.95
CA PHE A 98 8.29 12.57 1.60
C PHE A 98 9.30 11.85 0.70
N GLY A 99 8.79 10.90 -0.06
CA GLY A 99 9.58 10.15 -1.04
C GLY A 99 10.45 9.03 -0.46
N THR A 100 10.37 8.79 0.86
CA THR A 100 11.06 7.63 1.46
C THR A 100 10.23 6.36 1.33
N ILE A 101 10.92 5.21 1.29
CA ILE A 101 10.31 3.88 1.35
C ILE A 101 11.00 3.07 2.44
N ARG A 102 10.21 2.46 3.32
CA ARG A 102 10.68 1.56 4.37
C ARG A 102 9.81 0.33 4.44
N PHE A 103 10.41 -0.75 4.88
CA PHE A 103 9.75 -2.02 5.10
C PHE A 103 9.73 -2.34 6.58
N LYS A 104 8.64 -2.94 7.05
CA LYS A 104 8.50 -3.39 8.42
C LYS A 104 7.56 -4.58 8.49
N HIS A 105 7.90 -5.57 9.30
CA HIS A 105 6.99 -6.65 9.66
C HIS A 105 6.37 -6.35 11.03
N GLY A 106 5.04 -6.43 11.11
CA GLY A 106 4.32 -6.17 12.36
C GLY A 106 4.41 -4.73 12.86
N GLY A 107 4.27 -4.55 14.16
CA GLY A 107 4.37 -3.25 14.86
C GLY A 107 3.04 -2.53 15.04
N GLY A 108 3.06 -1.40 15.76
CA GLY A 108 1.88 -0.55 16.02
C GLY A 108 1.42 0.21 14.77
N HIS A 109 0.16 0.62 14.75
CA HIS A 109 -0.47 1.33 13.62
C HIS A 109 -0.09 2.83 13.52
N GLY A 110 0.59 3.40 14.52
CA GLY A 110 1.05 4.80 14.48
C GLY A 110 -0.06 5.84 14.32
N GLY A 111 -1.30 5.53 14.70
CA GLY A 111 -2.46 6.40 14.49
C GLY A 111 -3.12 6.27 13.11
N HIS A 112 -2.55 5.49 12.19
CA HIS A 112 -3.11 5.27 10.86
C HIS A 112 -4.37 4.39 10.93
N ASN A 113 -5.54 4.96 10.57
CA ASN A 113 -6.84 4.28 10.74
C ASN A 113 -6.96 2.99 9.90
N GLY A 114 -6.40 2.95 8.71
CA GLY A 114 -6.40 1.75 7.87
C GLY A 114 -5.58 0.61 8.48
N LEU A 115 -4.40 0.92 9.05
CA LEU A 115 -3.60 -0.07 9.75
C LEU A 115 -4.28 -0.53 11.04
N ARG A 116 -4.95 0.36 11.79
CA ARG A 116 -5.74 -0.02 12.97
C ARG A 116 -6.81 -1.04 12.58
N SER A 117 -7.56 -0.77 11.53
CA SER A 117 -8.58 -1.68 11.02
C SER A 117 -8.00 -3.03 10.56
N ALA A 118 -6.85 -3.01 9.87
CA ALA A 118 -6.15 -4.23 9.49
C ALA A 118 -5.69 -5.03 10.71
N ASP A 119 -5.04 -4.37 11.69
CA ASP A 119 -4.56 -5.01 12.95
C ASP A 119 -5.70 -5.72 13.70
N GLU A 120 -6.90 -5.11 13.73
CA GLU A 120 -8.09 -5.69 14.39
C GLU A 120 -8.63 -6.94 13.66
N LYS A 121 -8.54 -7.00 12.32
CA LYS A 121 -9.15 -8.05 11.51
C LYS A 121 -8.22 -9.20 11.15
N ILE A 122 -6.94 -8.91 10.92
CA ILE A 122 -5.97 -9.91 10.46
C ILE A 122 -4.73 -10.02 11.37
N SER A 123 -4.76 -9.41 12.58
CA SER A 123 -3.62 -9.26 13.49
C SER A 123 -2.50 -8.39 12.88
N LYS A 124 -1.40 -8.23 13.62
CA LYS A 124 -0.23 -7.43 13.18
C LYS A 124 0.79 -8.22 12.35
N ASN A 125 0.51 -9.49 12.08
CA ASN A 125 1.45 -10.39 11.40
C ASN A 125 1.38 -10.23 9.87
N TYR A 126 1.80 -9.06 9.38
CA TYR A 126 1.90 -8.76 7.96
C TYR A 126 3.05 -7.79 7.69
N THR A 127 3.54 -7.80 6.45
CA THR A 127 4.59 -6.89 5.99
C THR A 127 3.98 -5.55 5.57
N ARG A 128 4.66 -4.46 5.89
CA ARG A 128 4.27 -3.09 5.52
C ARG A 128 5.28 -2.48 4.57
N VAL A 129 4.80 -1.89 3.50
CA VAL A 129 5.54 -0.97 2.64
C VAL A 129 5.12 0.44 3.06
N ARG A 130 6.00 1.14 3.76
CA ARG A 130 5.75 2.45 4.37
C ARG A 130 6.22 3.53 3.40
N MET A 131 5.25 4.24 2.83
CA MET A 131 5.47 5.34 1.88
C MET A 131 5.49 6.66 2.65
N GLY A 132 6.67 7.27 2.83
CA GLY A 132 6.81 8.49 3.60
C GLY A 132 6.16 9.70 2.92
N ILE A 133 5.24 10.35 3.63
CA ILE A 133 4.57 11.57 3.14
C ILE A 133 4.97 12.82 3.94
N GLY A 134 5.77 12.67 5.01
CA GLY A 134 6.08 13.77 5.93
C GLY A 134 4.94 14.10 6.87
N ARG A 135 5.15 15.10 7.73
CA ARG A 135 4.16 15.57 8.72
C ARG A 135 3.81 17.04 8.47
N PRO A 136 2.58 17.47 8.76
CA PRO A 136 2.26 18.88 8.85
C PRO A 136 2.97 19.52 10.05
N GLU A 137 3.09 20.84 10.03
CA GLU A 137 3.74 21.61 11.13
C GLU A 137 2.99 21.47 12.45
N HIS A 138 1.66 21.43 12.40
CA HIS A 138 0.80 21.32 13.58
C HIS A 138 0.09 19.97 13.65
N LYS A 139 0.11 19.36 14.84
CA LYS A 139 -0.54 18.05 15.08
C LYS A 139 -2.03 18.03 14.77
N GLY A 140 -2.74 19.16 14.96
CA GLY A 140 -4.16 19.28 14.67
C GLY A 140 -4.52 19.21 13.18
N GLU A 141 -3.54 19.33 12.28
CA GLU A 141 -3.72 19.35 10.84
C GLU A 141 -3.56 17.97 10.18
N VAL A 142 -3.24 16.92 10.95
CA VAL A 142 -2.96 15.58 10.40
C VAL A 142 -4.08 15.07 9.53
N ALA A 143 -5.34 15.19 9.96
CA ALA A 143 -6.48 14.69 9.18
C ALA A 143 -6.64 15.42 7.84
N SER A 144 -6.51 16.75 7.82
CA SER A 144 -6.56 17.53 6.58
C SER A 144 -5.33 17.30 5.70
N TYR A 145 -4.16 17.13 6.30
CA TYR A 145 -2.93 16.87 5.58
C TYR A 145 -2.94 15.56 4.79
N VAL A 146 -3.34 14.46 5.41
CA VAL A 146 -3.40 13.17 4.70
C VAL A 146 -4.47 13.15 3.61
N LEU A 147 -5.53 13.95 3.77
CA LEU A 147 -6.59 14.11 2.77
C LEU A 147 -6.31 15.23 1.75
N SER A 148 -5.18 15.92 1.85
CA SER A 148 -4.73 16.88 0.84
C SER A 148 -3.96 16.19 -0.29
N ASN A 149 -3.97 16.83 -1.46
CA ASN A 149 -3.15 16.38 -2.60
C ASN A 149 -1.67 16.64 -2.34
N PHE A 150 -0.81 15.93 -3.07
CA PHE A 150 0.61 16.22 -3.11
C PHE A 150 0.86 17.62 -3.71
N ASP A 151 1.89 18.30 -3.21
CA ASP A 151 2.29 19.61 -3.72
C ASP A 151 2.94 19.49 -5.12
N LEU A 152 3.01 20.57 -5.88
CA LEU A 152 3.59 20.57 -7.23
C LEU A 152 5.03 20.04 -7.25
N SER A 153 5.82 20.37 -6.25
CA SER A 153 7.19 19.86 -6.08
C SER A 153 7.23 18.34 -5.82
N GLU A 154 6.24 17.82 -5.09
CA GLU A 154 6.11 16.40 -4.79
C GLU A 154 5.58 15.61 -5.99
N VAL A 155 4.60 16.18 -6.73
CA VAL A 155 3.98 15.55 -7.91
C VAL A 155 5.02 15.18 -8.96
N SER A 156 6.05 15.99 -9.17
CA SER A 156 7.14 15.72 -10.13
C SER A 156 7.92 14.44 -9.81
N HIS A 157 7.86 13.93 -8.58
CA HIS A 157 8.55 12.73 -8.12
C HIS A 157 7.63 11.51 -7.97
N LEU A 158 6.29 11.68 -8.03
CA LEU A 158 5.34 10.61 -7.74
C LEU A 158 5.54 9.38 -8.64
N ASP A 159 5.64 9.57 -9.96
CA ASP A 159 5.77 8.47 -10.91
C ASP A 159 7.01 7.60 -10.64
N SER A 160 8.16 8.23 -10.39
CA SER A 160 9.39 7.50 -10.10
C SER A 160 9.33 6.80 -8.75
N TRP A 161 8.72 7.43 -7.77
CA TRP A 161 8.54 6.88 -6.43
C TRP A 161 7.58 5.70 -6.40
N ILE A 162 6.44 5.82 -7.09
CA ILE A 162 5.46 4.73 -7.26
C ILE A 162 6.10 3.55 -8.00
N ARG A 163 6.82 3.79 -9.11
CA ARG A 163 7.52 2.73 -9.85
C ARG A 163 8.54 1.99 -8.98
N HIS A 164 9.32 2.72 -8.19
CA HIS A 164 10.27 2.11 -7.27
C HIS A 164 9.57 1.24 -6.20
N ALA A 165 8.43 1.68 -5.68
CA ALA A 165 7.62 0.88 -4.77
C ALA A 165 7.08 -0.39 -5.45
N CYS A 166 6.66 -0.30 -6.72
CA CYS A 166 6.24 -1.47 -7.49
C CYS A 166 7.39 -2.48 -7.66
N GLU A 167 8.57 -2.01 -8.06
CA GLU A 167 9.76 -2.87 -8.20
C GLU A 167 10.13 -3.56 -6.88
N ALA A 168 9.99 -2.85 -5.77
CA ALA A 168 10.22 -3.42 -4.44
C ALA A 168 9.21 -4.51 -4.09
N VAL A 169 7.93 -4.29 -4.40
CA VAL A 169 6.87 -5.29 -4.18
C VAL A 169 7.06 -6.50 -5.10
N GLU A 170 7.40 -6.28 -6.37
CA GLU A 170 7.71 -7.36 -7.32
C GLU A 170 8.88 -8.21 -6.83
N PHE A 171 9.94 -7.58 -6.33
CA PHE A 171 11.08 -8.30 -5.76
C PHE A 171 10.70 -9.08 -4.49
N LEU A 172 9.81 -8.53 -3.66
CA LEU A 172 9.32 -9.19 -2.43
C LEU A 172 8.51 -10.46 -2.70
N LEU A 173 7.98 -10.66 -3.91
CA LEU A 173 7.24 -11.89 -4.25
C LEU A 173 8.11 -13.14 -4.08
N ASP A 174 9.39 -13.03 -4.42
CA ASP A 174 10.33 -14.15 -4.52
C ASP A 174 11.49 -14.06 -3.52
N ASN A 175 11.57 -12.96 -2.75
CA ASN A 175 12.68 -12.68 -1.83
C ASN A 175 12.20 -12.39 -0.42
N SER A 176 13.12 -12.40 0.54
CA SER A 176 12.82 -12.02 1.92
C SER A 176 12.51 -10.52 2.05
N MET A 177 11.82 -10.16 3.13
CA MET A 177 11.61 -8.75 3.47
C MET A 177 12.94 -8.05 3.76
N GLU A 178 13.88 -8.73 4.38
CA GLU A 178 15.21 -8.23 4.73
C GLU A 178 16.00 -7.87 3.46
N ASP A 179 16.04 -8.76 2.47
CA ASP A 179 16.69 -8.52 1.18
C ASP A 179 16.02 -7.38 0.42
N THR A 180 14.68 -7.37 0.42
CA THR A 180 13.90 -6.30 -0.20
C THR A 180 14.16 -4.95 0.47
N SER A 181 14.17 -4.92 1.79
CA SER A 181 14.47 -3.71 2.56
C SER A 181 15.90 -3.20 2.30
N SER A 182 16.87 -4.12 2.23
CA SER A 182 18.26 -3.76 1.93
C SER A 182 18.41 -3.13 0.55
N LYS A 183 17.71 -3.67 -0.44
CA LYS A 183 17.83 -3.25 -1.85
C LYS A 183 16.99 -2.02 -2.19
N TYR A 184 15.77 -1.92 -1.66
CA TYR A 184 14.77 -0.95 -2.12
C TYR A 184 14.40 0.14 -1.10
N SER A 185 14.96 0.13 0.13
CA SER A 185 14.70 1.24 1.06
C SER A 185 15.29 2.54 0.55
N ILE A 186 14.46 3.58 0.47
CA ILE A 186 14.88 4.94 0.16
C ILE A 186 14.91 5.75 1.47
N LYS A 187 16.09 6.30 1.81
CA LYS A 187 16.28 7.11 3.03
C LYS A 187 15.88 8.56 2.83
N LYS A 188 16.09 9.11 1.64
CA LYS A 188 15.75 10.48 1.28
C LYS A 188 15.75 10.64 -0.24
N ILE A 189 14.67 11.19 -0.81
CA ILE A 189 14.71 11.70 -2.19
C ILE A 189 15.46 13.05 -2.18
N LYS A 190 16.36 13.23 -3.13
CA LYS A 190 16.90 14.56 -3.40
C LYS A 190 15.85 15.31 -4.25
N ILE A 191 15.04 16.11 -3.60
CA ILE A 191 14.24 17.12 -4.30
C ILE A 191 15.24 18.17 -4.79
N LYS A 192 15.38 18.28 -6.11
CA LYS A 192 16.17 19.35 -6.75
C LYS A 192 15.35 20.62 -6.82
#